data_bb895a22b4aad5cf7fbe2a26be5dd1d7
#
_entry.id   bb895a22b4aad5cf7fbe2a26be5dd1d7
#
_cell.length_a   1.000
_cell.length_b   1.000
_cell.length_c   1.000
_cell.angle_alpha   90.00
_cell.angle_beta   90.00
_cell.angle_gamma   90.00
#
_symmetry.space_group_name_H-M   'P 1'
#
loop_
_entity.id
_entity.type
_entity.pdbx_description
1 polymer ?
#
loop_
_entity_poly.entity_id
_entity_poly.type
_entity_poly.pdbx_seq_one_letter_code
_entity_poly.pdbx_strand_id
1 'polypeptide(L)'
;LWNTFHSRKHVRAACERSLVDLGLDYLDLYLIHFPISLEYVPFHHNYPPGWTSGKEGKMKISPIPLSETWYGMEELVERGLVKNIGICNYSTALLNDLMSYAKIKPAMLQIESHPYLTQENLIRQAKNYNIAVTAFSPLGSSSYVSLNMAKNTDSILSHAEVLRIAKDVGKT
;
A
#
# COMPACT_ATOMS: atom_id res chain seq x y z
N LEU A 1 5.22 0.28 5.62
CA LEU A 1 4.93 -0.51 6.82
C LEU A 1 4.21 -1.80 6.43
N TRP A 2 4.82 -2.95 6.74
CA TRP A 2 4.23 -4.25 6.46
C TRP A 2 3.21 -4.65 7.52
N ASN A 3 2.31 -5.56 7.16
CA ASN A 3 1.13 -5.96 7.94
C ASN A 3 1.44 -6.54 9.33
N THR A 4 2.64 -7.09 9.54
CA THR A 4 3.07 -7.67 10.83
C THR A 4 3.51 -6.61 11.85
N PHE A 5 3.57 -5.33 11.47
CA PHE A 5 4.05 -4.24 12.31
C PHE A 5 2.97 -3.20 12.64
N HIS A 6 1.70 -3.54 12.51
CA HIS A 6 0.58 -2.62 12.70
C HIS A 6 0.38 -2.15 14.14
N SER A 7 0.77 -2.94 15.15
CA SER A 7 0.71 -2.45 16.53
C SER A 7 1.60 -1.21 16.69
N ARG A 8 1.07 -0.15 17.31
CA ARG A 8 1.75 1.13 17.54
C ARG A 8 3.18 0.96 18.07
N LYS A 9 3.39 0.01 18.99
CA LYS A 9 4.72 -0.29 19.57
C LYS A 9 5.73 -0.82 18.55
N HIS A 10 5.30 -1.33 17.40
CA HIS A 10 6.17 -1.91 16.35
C HIS A 10 6.39 -1.00 15.17
N VAL A 11 5.51 0.01 14.96
CA VAL A 11 5.57 0.92 13.81
C VAL A 11 6.91 1.61 13.71
N ARG A 12 7.38 2.17 14.83
CA ARG A 12 8.66 2.88 14.88
C ARG A 12 9.83 1.97 14.53
N ALA A 13 9.93 0.81 15.16
CA ALA A 13 11.02 -0.13 14.91
C ALA A 13 11.06 -0.60 13.44
N ALA A 14 9.88 -0.77 12.81
CA ALA A 14 9.79 -1.12 11.40
C ALA A 14 10.28 0.01 10.48
N CYS A 15 9.97 1.27 10.80
CA CYS A 15 10.46 2.43 10.08
C CYS A 15 11.99 2.58 10.22
N GLU A 16 12.50 2.54 11.46
CA GLU A 16 13.94 2.62 11.74
C GLU A 16 14.71 1.50 11.03
N ARG A 17 14.15 0.29 10.97
CA ARG A 17 14.74 -0.80 10.20
C ARG A 17 14.79 -0.48 8.71
N SER A 18 13.73 0.07 8.14
CA SER A 18 13.73 0.50 6.73
C SER A 18 14.79 1.58 6.45
N LEU A 19 14.97 2.53 7.38
CA LEU A 19 16.01 3.56 7.28
C LEU A 19 17.42 2.95 7.28
N VAL A 20 17.68 2.00 8.18
CA VAL A 20 18.96 1.28 8.23
C VAL A 20 19.21 0.51 6.93
N ASP A 21 18.22 -0.23 6.44
CA ASP A 21 18.35 -1.03 5.21
C ASP A 21 18.59 -0.17 3.96
N LEU A 22 18.07 1.06 3.95
CA LEU A 22 18.24 2.02 2.86
C LEU A 22 19.46 2.94 3.03
N GLY A 23 20.08 2.98 4.20
CA GLY A 23 21.18 3.88 4.53
C GLY A 23 20.74 5.36 4.56
N LEU A 24 19.52 5.62 5.06
CA LEU A 24 18.91 6.96 5.09
C LEU A 24 18.63 7.41 6.53
N ASP A 25 18.64 8.73 6.73
CA ASP A 25 18.31 9.35 8.02
C ASP A 25 16.80 9.61 8.16
N TYR A 26 16.09 9.78 7.05
CA TYR A 26 14.64 9.99 7.00
C TYR A 26 14.05 9.46 5.69
N LEU A 27 12.71 9.30 5.65
CA LEU A 27 11.96 9.02 4.42
C LEU A 27 11.08 10.22 4.07
N ASP A 28 10.96 10.54 2.79
CA ASP A 28 10.01 11.56 2.32
C ASP A 28 8.56 11.08 2.43
N LEU A 29 8.33 9.77 2.28
CA LEU A 29 7.02 9.15 2.36
C LEU A 29 7.11 7.73 2.92
N TYR A 30 6.26 7.41 3.89
CA TYR A 30 6.10 6.06 4.43
C TYR A 30 4.64 5.64 4.40
N LEU A 31 4.35 4.45 3.83
CA LEU A 31 2.99 3.99 3.56
C LEU A 31 2.64 2.74 4.36
N ILE A 32 1.42 2.65 4.89
CA ILE A 32 0.83 1.38 5.35
C ILE A 32 0.52 0.55 4.10
N HIS A 33 1.07 -0.67 4.00
CA HIS A 33 0.99 -1.48 2.78
C HIS A 33 -0.42 -2.04 2.53
N PHE A 34 -1.09 -2.56 3.56
CA PHE A 34 -2.48 -3.01 3.51
C PHE A 34 -3.21 -2.65 4.80
N PRO A 35 -4.54 -2.44 4.75
CA PRO A 35 -5.37 -2.24 5.94
C PRO A 35 -5.68 -3.56 6.66
N ILE A 36 -4.68 -4.42 6.81
CA ILE A 36 -4.80 -5.75 7.41
C ILE A 36 -3.68 -5.93 8.42
N SER A 37 -4.03 -6.08 9.68
CA SER A 37 -3.05 -6.37 10.72
C SER A 37 -2.85 -7.88 10.88
N LEU A 38 -1.60 -8.31 10.85
CA LEU A 38 -1.18 -9.70 11.06
C LEU A 38 -0.39 -9.85 12.36
N GLU A 39 -0.28 -11.09 12.85
CA GLU A 39 0.56 -11.39 14.00
C GLU A 39 1.99 -10.89 13.80
N TYR A 40 2.56 -10.31 14.85
CA TYR A 40 3.91 -9.77 14.82
C TYR A 40 4.96 -10.84 14.53
N VAL A 41 5.86 -10.54 13.61
CA VAL A 41 7.04 -11.36 13.30
C VAL A 41 8.30 -10.57 13.67
N PRO A 42 9.08 -11.00 14.66
CA PRO A 42 10.33 -10.35 15.02
C PRO A 42 11.36 -10.38 13.88
N PHE A 43 12.16 -9.33 13.73
CA PHE A 43 13.17 -9.20 12.67
C PHE A 43 14.19 -10.35 12.66
N HIS A 44 14.56 -10.87 13.84
CA HIS A 44 15.50 -11.98 13.93
C HIS A 44 14.91 -13.34 13.57
N HIS A 45 13.57 -13.43 13.52
CA HIS A 45 12.89 -14.66 13.15
C HIS A 45 12.74 -14.81 11.63
N ASN A 46 12.25 -13.77 10.99
CA ASN A 46 12.11 -13.68 9.53
C ASN A 46 12.04 -12.23 9.07
N TYR A 47 12.96 -11.83 8.19
CA TYR A 47 12.98 -10.49 7.62
C TYR A 47 13.53 -10.50 6.19
N PRO A 48 12.86 -9.85 5.22
CA PRO A 48 11.54 -9.21 5.38
C PRO A 48 10.43 -10.25 5.59
N PRO A 49 9.45 -9.97 6.47
CA PRO A 49 8.32 -10.86 6.63
C PRO A 49 7.38 -10.80 5.42
N GLY A 50 6.83 -11.94 5.05
CA GLY A 50 5.88 -12.07 3.93
C GLY A 50 4.57 -12.73 4.37
N TRP A 51 3.70 -13.02 3.41
CA TRP A 51 2.41 -13.66 3.65
C TRP A 51 2.51 -15.07 4.24
N THR A 52 3.68 -15.70 4.15
CA THR A 52 3.95 -17.05 4.64
C THR A 52 4.88 -17.10 5.85
N SER A 53 5.16 -15.95 6.47
CA SER A 53 6.09 -15.84 7.60
C SER A 53 5.54 -16.37 8.94
N GLY A 54 4.28 -16.71 9.00
CA GLY A 54 3.65 -17.29 10.20
C GLY A 54 4.00 -18.76 10.41
N LYS A 55 3.58 -19.30 11.54
CA LYS A 55 3.73 -20.73 11.83
C LYS A 55 3.10 -21.58 10.73
N GLU A 56 3.81 -22.61 10.30
CA GLU A 56 3.37 -23.52 9.21
C GLU A 56 3.06 -22.79 7.89
N GLY A 57 3.74 -21.66 7.61
CA GLY A 57 3.51 -20.87 6.42
C GLY A 57 2.17 -20.13 6.37
N LYS A 58 1.47 -20.01 7.51
CA LYS A 58 0.16 -19.33 7.61
C LYS A 58 0.26 -18.13 8.55
N MET A 59 -0.14 -16.97 8.06
CA MET A 59 -0.28 -15.77 8.89
C MET A 59 -1.66 -15.73 9.52
N LYS A 60 -1.71 -15.28 10.77
CA LYS A 60 -2.97 -15.05 11.48
C LYS A 60 -3.27 -13.55 11.54
N ILE A 61 -4.54 -13.22 11.45
CA ILE A 61 -5.03 -11.87 11.66
C ILE A 61 -4.85 -11.51 13.14
N SER A 62 -4.37 -10.31 13.38
CA SER A 62 -4.26 -9.69 14.70
C SER A 62 -5.32 -8.59 14.82
N PRO A 63 -6.13 -8.54 15.89
CA PRO A 63 -7.22 -7.57 16.03
C PRO A 63 -6.70 -6.20 16.49
N ILE A 64 -5.87 -5.55 15.66
CA ILE A 64 -5.33 -4.21 15.92
C ILE A 64 -6.15 -3.21 15.11
N PRO A 65 -6.77 -2.20 15.75
CA PRO A 65 -7.49 -1.15 15.05
C PRO A 65 -6.57 -0.36 14.12
N LEU A 66 -7.05 0.01 12.93
CA LEU A 66 -6.26 0.82 11.99
C LEU A 66 -5.91 2.20 12.55
N SER A 67 -6.73 2.73 13.46
CA SER A 67 -6.43 3.97 14.20
C SER A 67 -5.17 3.84 15.08
N GLU A 68 -4.95 2.69 15.73
CA GLU A 68 -3.74 2.45 16.51
C GLU A 68 -2.49 2.51 15.61
N THR A 69 -2.57 1.86 14.45
CA THR A 69 -1.49 1.90 13.46
C THR A 69 -1.23 3.33 12.99
N TRP A 70 -2.29 4.07 12.70
CA TRP A 70 -2.18 5.45 12.22
C TRP A 70 -1.53 6.37 13.25
N TYR A 71 -1.89 6.28 14.52
CA TYR A 71 -1.23 7.03 15.59
C TYR A 71 0.27 6.72 15.67
N GLY A 72 0.67 5.45 15.45
CA GLY A 72 2.09 5.11 15.32
C GLY A 72 2.77 5.75 14.12
N MET A 73 2.06 5.88 12.99
CA MET A 73 2.57 6.58 11.79
C MET A 73 2.73 8.08 12.05
N GLU A 74 1.79 8.72 12.72
CA GLU A 74 1.86 10.14 13.11
C GLU A 74 3.09 10.43 13.98
N GLU A 75 3.40 9.55 14.94
CA GLU A 75 4.60 9.65 15.77
C GLU A 75 5.91 9.64 14.96
N LEU A 76 5.94 8.95 13.81
CA LEU A 76 7.13 8.97 12.95
C LEU A 76 7.38 10.37 12.37
N VAL A 77 6.31 11.09 12.01
CA VAL A 77 6.40 12.48 11.54
C VAL A 77 6.86 13.40 12.67
N GLU A 78 6.25 13.28 13.85
CA GLU A 78 6.62 14.09 15.04
C GLU A 78 8.09 13.91 15.41
N ARG A 79 8.65 12.71 15.18
CA ARG A 79 10.08 12.41 15.43
C ARG A 79 11.01 12.79 14.29
N GLY A 80 10.50 13.25 13.16
CA GLY A 80 11.30 13.59 11.98
C GLY A 80 11.87 12.37 11.23
N LEU A 81 11.41 11.14 11.54
CA LEU A 81 11.83 9.94 10.82
C LEU A 81 11.23 9.87 9.42
N VAL A 82 10.06 10.46 9.23
CA VAL A 82 9.39 10.58 7.92
C VAL A 82 8.82 11.99 7.75
N LYS A 83 8.78 12.51 6.53
CA LYS A 83 8.17 13.81 6.23
C LYS A 83 6.66 13.68 6.00
N ASN A 84 6.25 12.63 5.33
CA ASN A 84 4.85 12.37 4.98
C ASN A 84 4.50 10.92 5.26
N ILE A 85 3.24 10.69 5.57
CA ILE A 85 2.66 9.36 5.78
C ILE A 85 1.48 9.15 4.85
N GLY A 86 1.21 7.89 4.51
CA GLY A 86 0.10 7.55 3.64
C GLY A 86 -0.30 6.08 3.75
N ILE A 87 -1.16 5.69 2.86
CA ILE A 87 -1.86 4.41 2.89
C ILE A 87 -1.86 3.73 1.53
N CYS A 88 -1.99 2.40 1.53
CA CYS A 88 -2.22 1.62 0.33
C CYS A 88 -3.41 0.67 0.52
N ASN A 89 -4.10 0.38 -0.57
CA ASN A 89 -5.17 -0.62 -0.62
C ASN A 89 -6.38 -0.30 0.29
N TYR A 90 -6.62 0.96 0.61
CA TYR A 90 -7.80 1.40 1.35
C TYR A 90 -8.99 1.56 0.40
N SER A 91 -10.16 1.12 0.85
CA SER A 91 -11.43 1.41 0.20
C SER A 91 -11.95 2.81 0.57
N THR A 92 -12.98 3.29 -0.12
CA THR A 92 -13.64 4.56 0.22
C THR A 92 -14.15 4.58 1.67
N ALA A 93 -14.69 3.47 2.17
CA ALA A 93 -15.17 3.37 3.56
C ALA A 93 -14.02 3.52 4.56
N LEU A 94 -12.91 2.80 4.35
CA LEU A 94 -11.73 2.87 5.21
C LEU A 94 -11.04 4.25 5.13
N LEU A 95 -11.06 4.88 3.95
CA LEU A 95 -10.54 6.24 3.80
C LEU A 95 -11.38 7.25 4.61
N ASN A 96 -12.70 7.16 4.56
CA ASN A 96 -13.59 8.01 5.36
C ASN A 96 -13.39 7.77 6.86
N ASP A 97 -13.25 6.51 7.28
CA ASP A 97 -12.97 6.16 8.67
C ASP A 97 -11.65 6.81 9.13
N LEU A 98 -10.57 6.62 8.38
CA LEU A 98 -9.27 7.25 8.66
C LEU A 98 -9.38 8.77 8.80
N MET A 99 -10.09 9.42 7.87
CA MET A 99 -10.26 10.87 7.87
C MET A 99 -11.02 11.40 9.10
N SER A 100 -11.75 10.55 9.81
CA SER A 100 -12.51 10.92 11.01
C SER A 100 -11.63 11.11 12.24
N TYR A 101 -10.51 10.41 12.34
CA TYR A 101 -9.63 10.44 13.52
C TYR A 101 -8.19 10.92 13.25
N ALA A 102 -7.71 10.89 12.00
CA ALA A 102 -6.35 11.29 11.66
C ALA A 102 -6.10 12.77 11.99
N LYS A 103 -5.08 13.05 12.81
CA LYS A 103 -4.58 14.42 13.06
C LYS A 103 -3.70 14.87 11.89
N ILE A 104 -2.75 14.02 11.48
CA ILE A 104 -1.96 14.21 10.26
C ILE A 104 -2.68 13.41 9.17
N LYS A 105 -3.19 14.10 8.15
CA LYS A 105 -3.92 13.46 7.05
C LYS A 105 -2.96 12.70 6.14
N PRO A 106 -3.38 11.59 5.51
CA PRO A 106 -2.54 10.89 4.56
C PRO A 106 -2.19 11.79 3.36
N ALA A 107 -0.92 11.84 3.00
CA ALA A 107 -0.46 12.58 1.82
C ALA A 107 -0.69 11.81 0.52
N MET A 108 -0.72 10.47 0.60
CA MET A 108 -0.78 9.58 -0.54
C MET A 108 -1.69 8.37 -0.27
N LEU A 109 -2.46 8.00 -1.28
CA LEU A 109 -3.15 6.72 -1.40
C LEU A 109 -2.57 5.95 -2.59
N GLN A 110 -1.95 4.79 -2.33
CA GLN A 110 -1.49 3.90 -3.39
C GLN A 110 -2.46 2.73 -3.56
N ILE A 111 -2.96 2.53 -4.79
CA ILE A 111 -3.96 1.53 -5.13
C ILE A 111 -3.66 0.86 -6.47
N GLU A 112 -4.16 -0.34 -6.69
CA GLU A 112 -4.23 -0.91 -8.01
C GLU A 112 -5.17 -0.07 -8.88
N SER A 113 -4.67 0.43 -10.01
CA SER A 113 -5.50 1.15 -10.97
C SER A 113 -4.93 1.01 -12.37
N HIS A 114 -5.76 0.57 -13.31
CA HIS A 114 -5.44 0.31 -14.70
C HIS A 114 -6.75 0.28 -15.53
N PRO A 115 -6.72 0.15 -16.86
CA PRO A 115 -7.92 0.16 -17.72
C PRO A 115 -9.02 -0.83 -17.33
N TYR A 116 -8.69 -1.96 -16.70
CA TYR A 116 -9.69 -2.92 -16.21
C TYR A 116 -10.17 -2.63 -14.78
N LEU A 117 -9.50 -1.71 -14.04
CA LEU A 117 -9.84 -1.32 -12.69
C LEU A 117 -9.57 0.18 -12.52
N THR A 118 -10.47 1.01 -12.97
CA THR A 118 -10.29 2.46 -13.07
C THR A 118 -10.36 3.20 -11.73
N GLN A 119 -11.00 2.62 -10.72
CA GLN A 119 -11.10 3.17 -9.35
C GLN A 119 -11.67 4.60 -9.27
N GLU A 120 -12.50 5.02 -10.22
CA GLU A 120 -12.95 6.42 -10.39
C GLU A 120 -13.53 7.03 -9.11
N ASN A 121 -14.39 6.28 -8.41
CA ASN A 121 -15.03 6.76 -7.19
C ASN A 121 -14.02 6.97 -6.05
N LEU A 122 -13.10 6.03 -5.87
CA LEU A 122 -12.06 6.12 -4.84
C LEU A 122 -11.07 7.24 -5.15
N ILE A 123 -10.65 7.37 -6.41
CA ILE A 123 -9.76 8.46 -6.86
C ILE A 123 -10.42 9.82 -6.66
N ARG A 124 -11.70 9.96 -7.01
CA ARG A 124 -12.46 11.19 -6.78
C ARG A 124 -12.54 11.53 -5.29
N GLN A 125 -12.80 10.53 -4.45
CA GLN A 125 -12.86 10.72 -3.00
C GLN A 125 -11.51 11.15 -2.42
N ALA A 126 -10.41 10.51 -2.84
CA ALA A 126 -9.06 10.90 -2.42
C ALA A 126 -8.74 12.35 -2.82
N LYS A 127 -9.08 12.75 -4.04
CA LYS A 127 -8.93 14.14 -4.52
C LYS A 127 -9.72 15.14 -3.70
N ASN A 128 -10.96 14.81 -3.29
CA ASN A 128 -11.79 15.66 -2.42
C ASN A 128 -11.13 15.91 -1.05
N TYR A 129 -10.30 14.99 -0.59
CA TYR A 129 -9.51 15.13 0.63
C TYR A 129 -8.11 15.71 0.41
N ASN A 130 -7.78 16.14 -0.82
CA ASN A 130 -6.43 16.59 -1.20
C ASN A 130 -5.36 15.51 -1.00
N ILE A 131 -5.71 14.24 -1.18
CA ILE A 131 -4.79 13.11 -1.09
C ILE A 131 -4.32 12.77 -2.50
N ALA A 132 -3.01 12.74 -2.72
CA ALA A 132 -2.43 12.29 -3.98
C ALA A 132 -2.69 10.79 -4.18
N VAL A 133 -2.83 10.37 -5.43
CA VAL A 133 -3.06 8.94 -5.76
C VAL A 133 -1.93 8.44 -6.64
N THR A 134 -1.40 7.28 -6.29
CA THR A 134 -0.43 6.53 -7.11
C THR A 134 -1.05 5.19 -7.49
N ALA A 135 -1.01 4.88 -8.79
CA ALA A 135 -1.44 3.57 -9.28
C ALA A 135 -0.28 2.57 -9.19
N PHE A 136 -0.51 1.40 -8.60
CA PHE A 136 0.35 0.26 -8.85
C PHE A 136 -0.26 -0.63 -9.95
N SER A 137 0.56 -1.42 -10.62
CA SER A 137 0.18 -2.23 -11.79
C SER A 137 -0.59 -1.45 -12.88
N PRO A 138 -0.18 -0.23 -13.28
CA PRO A 138 -0.96 0.62 -14.19
C PRO A 138 -1.10 0.02 -15.60
N LEU A 139 -0.24 -0.92 -15.97
CA LEU A 139 -0.29 -1.68 -17.23
C LEU A 139 -0.93 -3.07 -17.07
N GLY A 140 -1.65 -3.29 -15.98
CA GLY A 140 -2.12 -4.61 -15.56
C GLY A 140 -1.00 -5.45 -14.97
N SER A 141 -1.35 -6.48 -14.21
CA SER A 141 -0.35 -7.28 -13.52
C SER A 141 -0.01 -8.56 -14.28
N SER A 142 1.18 -8.62 -14.87
CA SER A 142 1.73 -9.86 -15.44
C SER A 142 1.97 -10.94 -14.36
N SER A 143 2.14 -10.53 -13.11
CA SER A 143 2.28 -11.46 -11.99
C SER A 143 1.02 -12.29 -11.73
N TYR A 144 -0.16 -11.81 -12.10
CA TYR A 144 -1.40 -12.58 -11.98
C TYR A 144 -1.40 -13.85 -12.84
N VAL A 145 -0.70 -13.81 -13.97
CA VAL A 145 -0.51 -15.00 -14.80
C VAL A 145 0.32 -16.06 -14.08
N SER A 146 1.44 -15.65 -13.48
CA SER A 146 2.32 -16.56 -12.71
C SER A 146 1.65 -17.10 -11.44
N LEU A 147 0.65 -16.39 -10.91
CA LEU A 147 -0.16 -16.79 -9.76
C LEU A 147 -1.41 -17.59 -10.16
N ASN A 148 -1.59 -17.92 -11.45
CA ASN A 148 -2.78 -18.58 -12.00
C ASN A 148 -4.11 -17.81 -11.73
N MET A 149 -4.03 -16.49 -11.59
CA MET A 149 -5.19 -15.61 -11.38
C MET A 149 -5.67 -14.95 -12.68
N ALA A 150 -4.87 -14.99 -13.75
CA ALA A 150 -5.20 -14.48 -15.08
C ALA A 150 -4.55 -15.34 -16.17
N LYS A 151 -5.01 -15.20 -17.42
CA LYS A 151 -4.41 -15.83 -18.61
C LYS A 151 -3.52 -14.83 -19.33
N ASN A 152 -2.55 -15.30 -20.13
CA ASN A 152 -1.74 -14.44 -20.99
C ASN A 152 -2.58 -13.60 -21.97
N THR A 153 -3.75 -14.10 -22.38
CA THR A 153 -4.70 -13.40 -23.24
C THR A 153 -5.37 -12.21 -22.57
N ASP A 154 -5.28 -12.09 -21.24
CA ASP A 154 -5.93 -11.04 -20.46
C ASP A 154 -5.01 -9.80 -20.30
N SER A 155 -3.86 -9.80 -20.97
CA SER A 155 -2.92 -8.67 -20.93
C SER A 155 -3.53 -7.39 -21.52
N ILE A 156 -3.48 -6.31 -20.75
CA ILE A 156 -3.89 -4.97 -21.20
C ILE A 156 -3.10 -4.55 -22.43
N LEU A 157 -1.80 -4.85 -22.49
CA LEU A 157 -0.90 -4.43 -23.56
C LEU A 157 -1.21 -5.11 -24.90
N SER A 158 -1.88 -6.25 -24.90
CA SER A 158 -2.31 -6.97 -26.10
C SER A 158 -3.82 -6.85 -26.36
N HIS A 159 -4.55 -6.08 -25.56
CA HIS A 159 -5.98 -5.90 -25.75
C HIS A 159 -6.28 -5.15 -27.06
N ALA A 160 -7.18 -5.70 -27.89
CA ALA A 160 -7.44 -5.19 -29.22
C ALA A 160 -7.80 -3.70 -29.26
N GLU A 161 -8.60 -3.22 -28.31
CA GLU A 161 -8.98 -1.82 -28.23
C GLU A 161 -7.80 -0.91 -27.85
N VAL A 162 -6.92 -1.35 -26.94
CA VAL A 162 -5.70 -0.61 -26.58
C VAL A 162 -4.77 -0.50 -27.81
N LEU A 163 -4.59 -1.58 -28.54
CA LEU A 163 -3.78 -1.59 -29.76
C LEU A 163 -4.39 -0.71 -30.86
N ARG A 164 -5.72 -0.69 -31.00
CA ARG A 164 -6.43 0.18 -31.92
C ARG A 164 -6.16 1.65 -31.59
N ILE A 165 -6.37 2.04 -30.32
CA ILE A 165 -6.11 3.42 -29.85
C ILE A 165 -4.64 3.81 -30.07
N ALA A 166 -3.70 2.94 -29.72
CA ALA A 166 -2.27 3.16 -29.91
C ALA A 166 -1.95 3.47 -31.38
N LYS A 167 -2.52 2.69 -32.31
CA LYS A 167 -2.39 2.91 -33.76
C LYS A 167 -2.98 4.25 -34.17
N ASP A 168 -4.19 4.59 -33.71
CA ASP A 168 -4.88 5.82 -34.07
C ASP A 168 -4.13 7.08 -33.62
N VAL A 169 -3.41 7.02 -32.50
CA VAL A 169 -2.61 8.15 -31.98
C VAL A 169 -1.11 8.05 -32.31
N GLY A 170 -0.70 7.06 -33.11
CA GLY A 170 0.71 6.85 -33.51
C GLY A 170 1.65 6.56 -32.35
N LYS A 171 1.19 5.78 -31.35
CA LYS A 171 1.95 5.36 -30.17
C LYS A 171 2.04 3.84 -30.09
N THR A 172 2.96 3.36 -29.24
CA THR A 172 3.09 1.93 -28.93
C THR A 172 2.26 1.58 -27.69
#